data_dec65d2a0d2916d44d5cc2bcc199b7a9
#
_entry.id   dec65d2a0d2916d44d5cc2bcc199b7a9
#
_cell.length_a   1.000
_cell.length_b   1.000
_cell.length_c   1.000
_cell.angle_alpha   90.00
_cell.angle_beta   90.00
_cell.angle_gamma   90.00
#
_symmetry.space_group_name_H-M   'P 1'
#
loop_
_entity.id
_entity.type
_entity.pdbx_description
1 polymer ?
#
loop_
_entity_poly.entity_id
_entity_poly.type
_entity_poly.pdbx_seq_one_letter_code
_entity_poly.pdbx_strand_id
1 'polypeptide(L)'
;MGAFARITVNVAGREVPCYPTMGAMLLFEETTGKDVSKMDFTSVSDQFTYLYCCASEASAREKQELGMSLKEFAREVLPEDLRKWVEALTAASEEKSKKKTPPRQSR
;
A
#
# COMPACT_ATOMS: atom_id res chain seq x y z
N MET A 1 4.03 -0.92 20.35
CA MET A 1 4.09 -1.07 19.80
C MET A 1 3.59 -0.82 18.90
N GLY A 2 3.89 -0.69 18.50
CA GLY A 2 3.69 -0.16 17.43
C GLY A 2 2.73 -0.58 16.73
N ALA A 3 2.10 0.22 16.41
CA ALA A 3 1.00 -0.10 15.79
C ALA A 3 1.26 -0.38 14.41
N PHE A 4 0.89 -1.47 14.03
CA PHE A 4 0.94 -1.88 12.68
C PHE A 4 -0.46 -1.69 12.13
N ALA A 5 -0.62 -0.82 11.17
CA ALA A 5 -1.92 -0.59 10.56
C ALA A 5 -2.14 -1.60 9.45
N ARG A 6 -3.06 -2.49 9.64
CA ARG A 6 -3.36 -3.47 8.62
C ARG A 6 -4.41 -2.90 7.68
N ILE A 7 -3.92 -2.35 6.58
CA ILE A 7 -4.78 -1.73 5.57
C ILE A 7 -5.28 -2.78 4.60
N THR A 8 -6.55 -2.76 4.28
CA THR A 8 -7.13 -3.71 3.33
C THR A 8 -7.94 -2.98 2.28
N VAL A 9 -8.17 -3.65 1.17
CA VAL A 9 -9.02 -3.15 0.09
C VAL A 9 -9.93 -4.28 -0.32
N ASN A 10 -11.16 -3.96 -0.61
CA ASN A 10 -12.12 -4.95 -1.08
C ASN A 10 -11.92 -5.15 -2.58
N VAL A 11 -11.56 -6.37 -2.97
CA VAL A 11 -11.30 -6.70 -4.35
C VAL A 11 -12.14 -7.91 -4.71
N ALA A 12 -13.03 -7.75 -5.67
CA ALA A 12 -13.89 -8.85 -6.12
C ALA A 12 -14.64 -9.51 -4.96
N GLY A 13 -15.12 -8.69 -4.02
CA GLY A 13 -15.88 -9.20 -2.89
C GLY A 13 -15.05 -9.81 -1.79
N ARG A 14 -13.75 -9.66 -1.87
CA ARG A 14 -12.83 -10.27 -0.93
C ARG A 14 -11.99 -9.17 -0.28
N GLU A 15 -11.77 -9.28 1.01
CA GLU A 15 -10.94 -8.32 1.71
C GLU A 15 -9.47 -8.71 1.53
N VAL A 16 -8.71 -7.88 0.85
CA VAL A 16 -7.33 -8.19 0.51
C VAL A 16 -6.39 -7.30 1.32
N PRO A 17 -5.44 -7.89 2.04
CA PRO A 17 -4.46 -7.06 2.76
C PRO A 17 -3.53 -6.39 1.77
N CYS A 18 -3.28 -5.11 1.97
CA CYS A 18 -2.43 -4.36 1.06
C CYS A 18 -1.64 -3.29 1.78
N TYR A 19 -1.12 -3.62 2.93
CA TYR A 19 -0.25 -2.72 3.66
C TYR A 19 1.18 -2.84 3.13
N PRO A 20 1.97 -1.77 3.24
CA PRO A 20 3.34 -1.80 2.73
C PRO A 20 4.23 -2.75 3.53
N THR A 21 5.09 -3.45 2.81
CA THR A 21 6.15 -4.25 3.41
C THR A 21 7.41 -3.96 2.64
N MET A 22 8.55 -4.40 3.15
CA MET A 22 9.79 -4.27 2.38
C MET A 22 9.71 -5.03 1.08
N GLY A 23 9.03 -6.19 1.10
CA GLY A 23 8.83 -6.94 -0.12
C GLY A 23 8.07 -6.17 -1.15
N ALA A 24 7.05 -5.42 -0.72
CA ALA A 24 6.27 -4.61 -1.64
C ALA A 24 7.14 -3.52 -2.26
N MET A 25 8.00 -2.90 -1.47
CA MET A 25 8.88 -1.86 -1.98
C MET A 25 9.87 -2.40 -2.99
N LEU A 26 10.43 -3.57 -2.70
CA LEU A 26 11.34 -4.20 -3.64
C LEU A 26 10.64 -4.63 -4.92
N LEU A 27 9.43 -5.15 -4.79
CA LEU A 27 8.67 -5.56 -5.95
C LEU A 27 8.31 -4.36 -6.81
N PHE A 28 8.01 -3.23 -6.18
CA PHE A 28 7.71 -2.00 -6.92
C PHE A 28 8.92 -1.59 -7.76
N GLU A 29 10.10 -1.61 -7.16
CA GLU A 29 11.31 -1.28 -7.89
C GLU A 29 11.56 -2.26 -9.03
N GLU A 30 11.32 -3.53 -8.78
CA GLU A 30 11.50 -4.55 -9.80
C GLU A 30 10.54 -4.34 -10.96
N THR A 31 9.33 -3.93 -10.64
CA THR A 31 8.28 -3.78 -11.65
C THR A 31 8.42 -2.49 -12.45
N THR A 32 8.80 -1.40 -11.79
CA THR A 32 8.84 -0.09 -12.43
C THR A 32 10.22 0.39 -12.79
N GLY A 33 11.24 -0.20 -12.21
CA GLY A 33 12.61 0.26 -12.42
C GLY A 33 12.99 1.44 -11.56
N LYS A 34 12.12 1.86 -10.63
CA LYS A 34 12.48 2.99 -9.77
C LYS A 34 12.15 2.66 -8.32
N ASP A 35 12.94 3.25 -7.45
CA ASP A 35 12.78 3.10 -6.02
C ASP A 35 11.46 3.72 -5.58
N VAL A 36 10.86 3.18 -4.54
CA VAL A 36 9.58 3.69 -4.07
C VAL A 36 9.67 5.15 -3.63
N SER A 37 10.86 5.59 -3.23
CA SER A 37 11.05 6.99 -2.85
C SER A 37 10.95 7.93 -4.06
N LYS A 38 11.03 7.37 -5.27
CA LYS A 38 10.90 8.15 -6.48
C LYS A 38 9.50 8.01 -7.08
N MET A 39 8.61 7.38 -6.37
CA MET A 39 7.26 7.19 -6.85
C MET A 39 6.55 8.52 -6.95
N ASP A 40 5.81 8.70 -8.02
CA ASP A 40 5.04 9.92 -8.24
C ASP A 40 3.65 9.73 -7.67
N PHE A 41 3.38 10.33 -6.52
CA PHE A 41 2.08 10.19 -5.87
C PHE A 41 0.94 10.88 -6.60
N THR A 42 1.25 11.63 -7.65
CA THR A 42 0.20 12.22 -8.48
C THR A 42 -0.12 11.34 -9.68
N SER A 43 0.65 10.29 -9.88
CA SER A 43 0.43 9.39 -10.99
C SER A 43 -0.42 8.21 -10.56
N VAL A 44 -1.56 8.04 -11.21
CA VAL A 44 -2.45 6.92 -10.92
C VAL A 44 -1.74 5.59 -11.20
N SER A 45 -0.93 5.55 -12.26
CA SER A 45 -0.18 4.36 -12.59
C SER A 45 0.76 3.94 -11.47
N ASP A 46 1.51 4.90 -10.93
CA ASP A 46 2.43 4.59 -9.85
C ASP A 46 1.68 4.16 -8.60
N GLN A 47 0.61 4.87 -8.27
CA GLN A 47 -0.20 4.53 -7.11
C GLN A 47 -0.76 3.12 -7.23
N PHE A 48 -1.33 2.82 -8.38
CA PHE A 48 -1.94 1.52 -8.58
C PHE A 48 -0.91 0.40 -8.59
N THR A 49 0.24 0.64 -9.22
CA THR A 49 1.28 -0.38 -9.25
C THR A 49 1.77 -0.69 -7.83
N TYR A 50 1.91 0.35 -7.02
CA TYR A 50 2.34 0.14 -5.64
C TYR A 50 1.25 -0.59 -4.84
N LEU A 51 -0.02 -0.26 -5.08
CA LEU A 51 -1.11 -0.99 -4.44
C LEU A 51 -1.05 -2.48 -4.78
N TYR A 52 -0.81 -2.78 -6.04
CA TYR A 52 -0.70 -4.18 -6.45
C TYR A 52 0.47 -4.87 -5.75
N CYS A 53 1.60 -4.20 -5.66
CA CYS A 53 2.76 -4.76 -5.00
C CYS A 53 2.46 -5.01 -3.51
N CYS A 54 1.82 -4.06 -2.87
CA CYS A 54 1.44 -4.22 -1.47
C CYS A 54 0.46 -5.37 -1.29
N ALA A 55 -0.53 -5.46 -2.17
CA ALA A 55 -1.52 -6.53 -2.08
C ALA A 55 -0.87 -7.89 -2.26
N SER A 56 0.02 -7.98 -3.23
CA SER A 56 0.69 -9.24 -3.52
C SER A 56 1.56 -9.70 -2.35
N GLU A 57 2.37 -8.80 -1.84
CA GLU A 57 3.31 -9.17 -0.79
C GLU A 57 2.66 -9.31 0.58
N ALA A 58 1.66 -8.48 0.88
CA ALA A 58 0.95 -8.62 2.15
C ALA A 58 0.16 -9.92 2.17
N SER A 59 -0.44 -10.28 1.04
CA SER A 59 -1.15 -11.56 0.96
C SER A 59 -0.19 -12.73 1.20
N ALA A 60 0.97 -12.69 0.57
CA ALA A 60 1.95 -13.74 0.75
C ALA A 60 2.41 -13.82 2.20
N ARG A 61 2.59 -12.67 2.83
CA ARG A 61 3.00 -12.62 4.22
C ARG A 61 1.96 -13.30 5.12
N GLU A 62 0.69 -13.17 4.77
CA GLU A 62 -0.39 -13.76 5.55
C GLU A 62 -0.77 -15.16 5.08
N LYS A 63 0.10 -15.77 4.27
CA LYS A 63 -0.11 -17.13 3.78
C LYS A 63 -1.34 -17.26 2.91
N GLN A 64 -1.64 -16.21 2.18
CA GLN A 64 -2.74 -16.22 1.23
C GLN A 64 -2.15 -15.96 -0.14
N GLU A 65 -2.91 -16.27 -1.16
CA GLU A 65 -2.48 -15.99 -2.50
C GLU A 65 -3.37 -14.93 -3.08
N LEU A 66 -2.78 -13.88 -3.63
CA LEU A 66 -3.58 -12.88 -4.31
C LEU A 66 -4.27 -13.51 -5.52
N GLY A 67 -3.53 -14.32 -6.26
CA GLY A 67 -4.12 -15.07 -7.37
C GLY A 67 -4.51 -14.25 -8.56
N MET A 68 -3.94 -13.07 -8.72
CA MET A 68 -4.26 -12.19 -9.84
C MET A 68 -3.01 -11.55 -10.39
N SER A 69 -2.97 -11.42 -11.72
CA SER A 69 -1.93 -10.63 -12.35
C SER A 69 -2.25 -9.15 -12.15
N LEU A 70 -1.31 -8.30 -12.49
CA LEU A 70 -1.53 -6.86 -12.41
C LEU A 70 -2.75 -6.44 -13.22
N LYS A 71 -2.89 -6.99 -14.41
CA LYS A 71 -4.01 -6.65 -15.27
C LYS A 71 -5.34 -7.14 -14.72
N GLU A 72 -5.35 -8.33 -14.16
CA GLU A 72 -6.57 -8.86 -13.56
C GLU A 72 -6.97 -8.03 -12.34
N PHE A 73 -5.98 -7.67 -11.54
CA PHE A 73 -6.20 -6.86 -10.38
C PHE A 73 -6.77 -5.49 -10.79
N ALA A 74 -6.25 -4.95 -11.89
CA ALA A 74 -6.70 -3.66 -12.38
C ALA A 74 -8.18 -3.67 -12.79
N ARG A 75 -8.66 -4.81 -13.24
CA ARG A 75 -10.06 -4.91 -13.62
C ARG A 75 -11.00 -4.88 -12.44
N GLU A 76 -10.49 -5.32 -11.27
CA GLU A 76 -11.34 -5.46 -10.10
C GLU A 76 -11.27 -4.28 -9.15
N VAL A 77 -10.28 -3.41 -9.29
CA VAL A 77 -10.09 -2.27 -8.40
C VAL A 77 -10.62 -1.02 -9.08
N LEU A 78 -11.53 -0.34 -8.41
CA LEU A 78 -12.10 0.87 -8.96
C LEU A 78 -11.28 2.08 -8.52
N PRO A 79 -11.34 3.19 -9.26
CA PRO A 79 -10.59 4.39 -8.87
C PRO A 79 -10.89 4.84 -7.45
N GLU A 80 -12.10 4.66 -6.99
CA GLU A 80 -12.48 5.02 -5.64
C GLU A 80 -11.76 4.16 -4.61
N ASP A 81 -11.58 2.88 -4.92
CA ASP A 81 -10.84 1.98 -4.04
C ASP A 81 -9.39 2.43 -3.92
N LEU A 82 -8.79 2.81 -5.03
CA LEU A 82 -7.42 3.28 -5.02
C LEU A 82 -7.30 4.55 -4.19
N ARG A 83 -8.24 5.47 -4.35
CA ARG A 83 -8.22 6.72 -3.60
C ARG A 83 -8.32 6.46 -2.11
N LYS A 84 -9.22 5.57 -1.73
CA LYS A 84 -9.37 5.23 -0.32
C LYS A 84 -8.12 4.60 0.27
N TRP A 85 -7.47 3.76 -0.52
CA TRP A 85 -6.24 3.13 -0.08
C TRP A 85 -5.13 4.17 0.14
N VAL A 86 -5.00 5.11 -0.80
CA VAL A 86 -4.00 6.16 -0.69
C VAL A 86 -4.27 7.01 0.54
N GLU A 87 -5.53 7.32 0.80
CA GLU A 87 -5.90 8.08 1.98
C GLU A 87 -5.56 7.33 3.26
N ALA A 88 -5.83 6.05 3.29
CA ALA A 88 -5.53 5.24 4.47
C ALA A 88 -4.03 5.16 4.70
N LEU A 89 -3.27 5.04 3.63
CA LEU A 89 -1.82 4.99 3.70
C LEU A 89 -1.26 6.30 4.25
N THR A 90 -1.79 7.41 3.77
CA THR A 90 -1.35 8.72 4.20
C THR A 90 -1.71 8.96 5.67
N ALA A 91 -2.91 8.58 6.05
CA ALA A 91 -3.35 8.75 7.43
C ALA A 91 -2.50 7.95 8.40
N ALA A 92 -2.16 6.73 8.03
CA ALA A 92 -1.32 5.88 8.88
C ALA A 92 0.07 6.50 9.03
N SER A 93 0.58 7.06 7.95
CA SER A 93 1.88 7.69 7.97
C SER A 93 1.88 8.94 8.85
N GLU A 94 0.84 9.73 8.75
CA GLU A 94 0.71 10.94 9.55
C GLU A 94 0.59 10.63 11.03
N GLU A 95 -0.19 9.62 11.33
CA GLU A 95 -0.37 9.21 12.70
C GLU A 95 0.93 8.76 13.32
N LYS A 96 1.70 8.02 12.56
CA LYS A 96 2.98 7.56 13.00
C LYS A 96 3.92 8.74 13.25
N SER A 97 3.87 9.70 12.37
CA SER A 97 4.67 10.89 12.48
C SER A 97 4.33 11.66 13.74
N LYS A 98 3.07 11.83 14.02
CA LYS A 98 2.64 12.51 15.20
C LYS A 98 3.12 11.85 16.46
N LYS A 99 3.10 10.55 16.48
CA LYS A 99 3.57 9.82 17.64
C LYS A 99 5.04 10.00 17.86
N LYS A 100 5.75 10.15 16.77
CA LYS A 100 7.16 10.27 16.88
C LYS A 100 7.61 11.58 17.42
N THR A 101 6.89 12.62 17.13
CA THR A 101 7.33 13.88 17.52
C THR A 101 6.72 14.36 18.70
N PRO A 102 6.35 13.90 19.55
CA PRO A 102 5.61 14.38 20.53
C PRO A 102 6.43 15.09 21.23
N PRO A 103 6.50 15.35 21.69
CA PRO A 103 6.86 16.05 22.40
C PRO A 103 7.80 16.79 22.12
N ARG A 104 8.27 16.75 21.64
CA ARG A 104 9.05 17.37 21.47
C ARG A 104 8.76 18.38 21.43
N GLN A 105 8.30 18.62 21.25
CA GLN A 105 7.93 19.50 21.12
C GLN A 105 7.96 20.11 22.06
N SER A 106 8.01 20.07 22.51
CA SER A 106 7.96 20.60 23.39
C SER A 106 9.00 21.11 23.66
N ARG A 107 9.49 21.30 23.38
CA ARG A 107 10.35 21.80 23.57
C ARG A 107 10.51 22.48 23.32
#